data_9e7554e2f7d7e12a1c525e67a67446bb
#
_entry.id   9e7554e2f7d7e12a1c525e67a67446bb
#
_cell.length_a   1.000
_cell.length_b   1.000
_cell.length_c   1.000
_cell.angle_alpha   90.00
_cell.angle_beta   90.00
_cell.angle_gamma   90.00
#
_symmetry.space_group_name_H-M   'P 1'
#
loop_
_entity.id
_entity.type
_entity.pdbx_description
1 polymer ?
#
loop_
_entity_poly.entity_id
_entity_poly.type
_entity_poly.pdbx_seq_one_letter_code
_entity_poly.pdbx_strand_id
1 'polypeptide(L)'
;LELPTNAWLRRYRVRVFGAVDERQLAYLARGITIDGVAYGPIEAGLDSRQGGNAWLTVSLKEGKNREIRRVMAHLGLQVTRLIRVAYGPFQLGALPKAGVEEVHPRILREQLGIGEKPQRQRARDIAAAAAAAAAAAEAPPEPPKPTGPVRGRTIPRARNAEPRRPGRAANRRRPPSRP
;
A
#
# COMPACT_ATOMS: atom_id res chain seq x y z
N LEU A 1 9.85 -23.55 1.30
CA LEU A 1 9.38 -22.17 1.57
C LEU A 1 10.36 -21.38 2.43
N GLU A 2 10.98 -22.00 3.43
CA GLU A 2 11.85 -21.32 4.41
C GLU A 2 13.28 -21.09 3.94
N LEU A 3 13.72 -21.71 2.85
CA LEU A 3 15.08 -21.58 2.37
C LEU A 3 15.42 -20.12 2.04
N PRO A 4 16.57 -19.61 2.53
CA PRO A 4 17.02 -18.23 2.26
C PRO A 4 17.20 -17.93 0.77
N THR A 5 17.48 -18.96 -0.04
CA THR A 5 17.64 -18.86 -1.50
C THR A 5 16.40 -18.33 -2.21
N ASN A 6 15.21 -18.50 -1.63
CA ASN A 6 13.97 -18.01 -2.23
C ASN A 6 13.82 -16.48 -2.10
N ALA A 7 14.67 -15.83 -1.32
CA ALA A 7 14.74 -14.38 -1.11
C ALA A 7 13.35 -13.72 -0.89
N TRP A 8 12.43 -14.45 -0.26
CA TRP A 8 11.09 -13.95 -0.02
C TRP A 8 11.10 -12.77 0.93
N LEU A 9 10.40 -11.72 0.54
CA LEU A 9 10.28 -10.50 1.33
C LEU A 9 9.53 -10.78 2.63
N ARG A 10 10.14 -10.47 3.75
CA ARG A 10 9.57 -10.56 5.09
C ARG A 10 9.22 -9.17 5.56
N ARG A 11 7.96 -8.91 5.81
CA ARG A 11 7.51 -7.61 6.31
C ARG A 11 7.14 -7.69 7.77
N TYR A 12 7.63 -6.71 8.53
CA TYR A 12 7.42 -6.60 9.96
C TYR A 12 6.88 -5.23 10.32
N ARG A 13 6.05 -5.19 11.34
CA ARG A 13 5.68 -3.99 12.05
C ARG A 13 6.42 -3.95 13.38
N VAL A 14 7.18 -2.91 13.61
CA VAL A 14 8.15 -2.83 14.71
C VAL A 14 7.84 -1.60 15.55
N ARG A 15 7.63 -1.79 16.86
CA ARG A 15 7.55 -0.68 17.79
C ARG A 15 8.92 -0.49 18.44
N VAL A 16 9.46 0.70 18.32
CA VAL A 16 10.74 1.07 18.90
C VAL A 16 10.56 2.19 19.91
N PHE A 17 11.48 2.26 20.88
CA PHE A 17 11.66 3.38 21.78
C PHE A 17 13.00 4.04 21.48
N GLY A 18 13.03 5.37 21.38
CA GLY A 18 14.21 6.17 21.07
C GLY A 18 13.94 7.22 19.98
N ALA A 19 14.94 8.04 19.72
CA ALA A 19 14.88 9.07 18.69
C ALA A 19 15.09 8.44 17.29
N VAL A 20 14.03 8.39 16.50
CA VAL A 20 14.11 7.82 15.14
C VAL A 20 14.58 8.90 14.17
N ASP A 21 15.68 8.63 13.46
CA ASP A 21 16.17 9.43 12.33
C ASP A 21 15.85 8.70 11.01
N GLU A 22 15.00 9.31 10.19
CA GLU A 22 14.58 8.73 8.91
C GLU A 22 15.74 8.62 7.91
N ARG A 23 16.77 9.46 8.00
CA ARG A 23 17.95 9.36 7.17
C ARG A 23 18.74 8.09 7.47
N GLN A 24 18.88 7.76 8.76
CA GLN A 24 19.53 6.51 9.18
C GLN A 24 18.72 5.29 8.74
N LEU A 25 17.38 5.35 8.81
CA LEU A 25 16.52 4.28 8.29
C LEU A 25 16.71 4.09 6.78
N ALA A 26 16.75 5.17 6.00
CA ALA A 26 16.99 5.11 4.56
C ALA A 26 18.36 4.52 4.20
N TYR A 27 19.36 4.69 5.06
CA TYR A 27 20.70 4.15 4.84
C TYR A 27 20.73 2.61 4.90
N LEU A 28 19.81 2.00 5.68
CA LEU A 28 19.68 0.55 5.79
C LEU A 28 19.36 -0.15 4.46
N ALA A 29 18.80 0.59 3.48
CA ALA A 29 18.54 0.06 2.14
C ALA A 29 19.80 -0.34 1.37
N ARG A 30 20.98 0.11 1.82
CA ARG A 30 22.28 -0.27 1.25
C ARG A 30 22.89 -1.51 1.92
N GLY A 31 22.27 -2.00 2.98
CA GLY A 31 22.83 -3.00 3.89
C GLY A 31 23.76 -2.35 4.92
N ILE A 32 24.07 -3.10 5.96
CA ILE A 32 24.92 -2.63 7.08
C ILE A 32 25.74 -3.78 7.65
N THR A 33 26.96 -3.48 8.11
CA THR A 33 27.79 -4.46 8.83
C THR A 33 27.84 -4.07 10.30
N ILE A 34 27.50 -5.00 11.19
CA ILE A 34 27.48 -4.80 12.65
C ILE A 34 28.25 -5.96 13.28
N ASP A 35 29.24 -5.67 14.11
CA ASP A 35 30.05 -6.67 14.81
C ASP A 35 30.61 -7.76 13.87
N GLY A 36 31.09 -7.36 12.68
CA GLY A 36 31.60 -8.26 11.67
C GLY A 36 30.56 -9.08 10.90
N VAL A 37 29.26 -8.91 11.21
CA VAL A 37 28.15 -9.56 10.48
C VAL A 37 27.57 -8.59 9.46
N ALA A 38 27.68 -8.93 8.18
CA ALA A 38 27.05 -8.18 7.11
C ALA A 38 25.55 -8.52 7.05
N TYR A 39 24.69 -7.50 7.08
CA TYR A 39 23.25 -7.59 6.87
C TYR A 39 22.93 -7.03 5.49
N GLY A 40 22.04 -7.71 4.77
CA GLY A 40 21.60 -7.28 3.45
C GLY A 40 20.71 -6.03 3.50
N PRO A 41 20.22 -5.58 2.35
CA PRO A 41 19.33 -4.42 2.25
C PRO A 41 18.07 -4.57 3.10
N ILE A 42 17.80 -3.56 3.94
CA ILE A 42 16.61 -3.49 4.79
C ILE A 42 15.88 -2.21 4.44
N GLU A 43 14.65 -2.34 3.98
CA GLU A 43 13.76 -1.20 3.78
C GLU A 43 13.03 -0.91 5.10
N ALA A 44 13.24 0.28 5.67
CA ALA A 44 12.62 0.70 6.91
C ALA A 44 11.95 2.06 6.72
N GLY A 45 10.67 2.16 7.02
CA GLY A 45 9.89 3.39 6.98
C GLY A 45 9.25 3.70 8.32
N LEU A 46 9.11 4.98 8.64
CA LEU A 46 8.42 5.48 9.83
C LEU A 46 6.92 5.58 9.54
N ASP A 47 6.10 4.86 10.29
CA ASP A 47 4.63 4.90 10.17
C ASP A 47 4.03 5.98 11.07
N SER A 48 4.46 6.04 12.34
CA SER A 48 3.93 7.00 13.31
C SER A 48 4.87 7.18 14.51
N ARG A 49 4.74 8.34 15.19
CA ARG A 49 5.45 8.65 16.45
C ARG A 49 4.43 8.95 17.54
N GLN A 50 4.70 8.46 18.75
CA GLN A 50 3.91 8.74 19.96
C GLN A 50 4.84 8.88 21.15
N GLY A 51 5.17 10.13 21.51
CA GLY A 51 6.17 10.42 22.54
C GLY A 51 7.53 9.83 22.17
N GLY A 52 8.14 9.08 23.09
CA GLY A 52 9.40 8.38 22.87
C GLY A 52 9.27 7.07 22.08
N ASN A 53 8.06 6.67 21.68
CA ASN A 53 7.83 5.46 20.90
C ASN A 53 7.55 5.81 19.43
N ALA A 54 7.98 4.93 18.53
CA ALA A 54 7.64 5.01 17.13
C ALA A 54 7.24 3.63 16.58
N TRP A 55 6.37 3.62 15.56
CA TRP A 55 6.08 2.45 14.78
C TRP A 55 6.79 2.55 13.44
N LEU A 56 7.44 1.46 13.06
CA LEU A 56 8.17 1.32 11.81
C LEU A 56 7.60 0.13 11.04
N THR A 57 7.53 0.27 9.72
CA THR A 57 7.40 -0.87 8.80
C THR A 57 8.79 -1.24 8.30
N VAL A 58 9.18 -2.50 8.50
CA VAL A 58 10.50 -3.00 8.12
C VAL A 58 10.32 -4.19 7.17
N SER A 59 10.98 -4.13 6.02
CA SER A 59 10.98 -5.18 5.00
C SER A 59 12.40 -5.65 4.71
N LEU A 60 12.60 -6.96 4.68
CA LEU A 60 13.91 -7.57 4.39
C LEU A 60 13.75 -8.91 3.69
N LYS A 61 14.75 -9.30 2.92
CA LYS A 61 14.79 -10.59 2.19
C LYS A 61 15.56 -11.67 2.95
N GLU A 62 16.45 -11.26 3.82
CA GLU A 62 17.20 -12.16 4.71
C GLU A 62 16.35 -12.56 5.93
N GLY A 63 16.89 -13.41 6.76
CA GLY A 63 16.24 -13.86 7.99
C GLY A 63 17.27 -14.29 9.02
N LYS A 64 18.35 -13.51 9.15
CA LYS A 64 19.39 -13.77 10.14
C LYS A 64 18.82 -13.67 11.56
N ASN A 65 19.41 -14.41 12.48
CA ASN A 65 18.94 -14.47 13.86
C ASN A 65 18.90 -13.07 14.49
N ARG A 66 17.68 -12.67 14.95
CA ARG A 66 17.40 -11.38 15.62
C ARG A 66 17.87 -10.15 14.84
N GLU A 67 17.94 -10.25 13.52
CA GLU A 67 18.47 -9.24 12.60
C GLU A 67 17.89 -7.84 12.87
N ILE A 68 16.55 -7.69 12.83
CA ILE A 68 15.88 -6.41 13.08
C ILE A 68 16.26 -5.83 14.46
N ARG A 69 16.33 -6.69 15.50
CA ARG A 69 16.65 -6.21 16.85
C ARG A 69 18.09 -5.73 16.96
N ARG A 70 19.03 -6.41 16.29
CA ARG A 70 20.44 -6.01 16.28
C ARG A 70 20.64 -4.71 15.49
N VAL A 71 20.02 -4.62 14.32
CA VAL A 71 20.10 -3.42 13.47
C VAL A 71 19.48 -2.21 14.17
N MET A 72 18.29 -2.34 14.77
CA MET A 72 17.67 -1.26 15.52
C MET A 72 18.49 -0.85 16.74
N ALA A 73 19.05 -1.80 17.48
CA ALA A 73 19.93 -1.50 18.62
C ALA A 73 21.18 -0.73 18.19
N HIS A 74 21.77 -1.06 17.03
CA HIS A 74 22.92 -0.32 16.47
C HIS A 74 22.55 1.14 16.14
N LEU A 75 21.30 1.41 15.74
CA LEU A 75 20.77 2.77 15.56
C LEU A 75 20.35 3.47 16.89
N GLY A 76 20.64 2.87 18.04
CA GLY A 76 20.22 3.40 19.35
C GLY A 76 18.73 3.23 19.65
N LEU A 77 18.03 2.37 18.91
CA LEU A 77 16.59 2.14 19.06
C LEU A 77 16.31 0.82 19.78
N GLN A 78 15.51 0.88 20.86
CA GLN A 78 15.08 -0.31 21.59
C GLN A 78 13.79 -0.88 21.00
N VAL A 79 13.82 -2.12 20.47
CA VAL A 79 12.62 -2.81 19.97
C VAL A 79 11.76 -3.31 21.11
N THR A 80 10.60 -2.68 21.32
CA THR A 80 9.63 -3.05 22.36
C THR A 80 8.59 -4.06 21.86
N ARG A 81 8.23 -4.00 20.58
CA ARG A 81 7.30 -4.96 19.94
C ARG A 81 7.74 -5.26 18.51
N LEU A 82 7.66 -6.52 18.12
CA LEU A 82 7.98 -7.00 16.78
C LEU A 82 6.89 -7.96 16.32
N ILE A 83 6.25 -7.64 15.21
CA ILE A 83 5.16 -8.43 14.62
C ILE A 83 5.54 -8.69 13.16
N ARG A 84 5.58 -9.96 12.74
CA ARG A 84 5.69 -10.29 11.32
C ARG A 84 4.30 -10.22 10.69
N VAL A 85 4.09 -9.32 9.73
CA VAL A 85 2.80 -9.09 9.08
C VAL A 85 2.68 -9.79 7.74
N ALA A 86 3.81 -10.12 7.10
CA ALA A 86 3.81 -10.87 5.85
C ALA A 86 5.08 -11.70 5.69
N TYR A 87 4.95 -12.80 4.96
CA TYR A 87 6.05 -13.67 4.54
C TYR A 87 5.86 -14.01 3.06
N GLY A 88 6.64 -13.37 2.19
CA GLY A 88 6.41 -13.42 0.76
C GLY A 88 4.98 -12.97 0.42
N PRO A 89 4.22 -13.79 -0.32
CA PRO A 89 2.85 -13.48 -0.70
C PRO A 89 1.85 -13.66 0.45
N PHE A 90 2.23 -14.37 1.53
CA PHE A 90 1.32 -14.71 2.61
C PHE A 90 1.24 -13.55 3.61
N GLN A 91 0.03 -13.02 3.76
CA GLN A 91 -0.28 -11.97 4.72
C GLN A 91 -0.83 -12.60 6.00
N LEU A 92 -0.40 -12.11 7.17
CA LEU A 92 -0.94 -12.57 8.46
C LEU A 92 -2.40 -12.12 8.65
N GLY A 93 -2.76 -10.95 8.09
CA GLY A 93 -4.12 -10.43 8.18
C GLY A 93 -4.62 -10.28 9.61
N ALA A 94 -5.87 -10.66 9.81
CA ALA A 94 -6.56 -10.64 11.10
C ALA A 94 -6.48 -11.98 11.86
N LEU A 95 -5.56 -12.89 11.47
CA LEU A 95 -5.43 -14.19 12.09
C LEU A 95 -5.17 -14.06 13.61
N PRO A 96 -6.01 -14.65 14.47
CA PRO A 96 -5.85 -14.55 15.91
C PRO A 96 -4.61 -15.31 16.39
N LYS A 97 -4.17 -15.02 17.61
CA LYS A 97 -3.06 -15.75 18.24
C LYS A 97 -3.38 -17.25 18.31
N ALA A 98 -2.44 -18.06 17.83
CA ALA A 98 -2.58 -19.52 17.69
C ALA A 98 -3.67 -19.97 16.69
N GLY A 99 -4.23 -19.03 15.91
CA GLY A 99 -5.11 -19.35 14.80
C GLY A 99 -4.36 -20.04 13.66
N VAL A 100 -5.07 -20.89 12.94
CA VAL A 100 -4.58 -21.58 11.74
C VAL A 100 -5.56 -21.33 10.62
N GLU A 101 -5.04 -20.96 9.47
CA GLU A 101 -5.80 -20.73 8.24
C GLU A 101 -5.15 -21.51 7.10
N GLU A 102 -5.95 -22.23 6.33
CA GLU A 102 -5.44 -22.95 5.18
C GLU A 102 -5.25 -22.02 4.00
N VAL A 103 -4.07 -22.06 3.40
CA VAL A 103 -3.79 -21.30 2.17
C VAL A 103 -4.39 -22.06 0.99
N HIS A 104 -5.25 -21.38 0.23
CA HIS A 104 -5.92 -21.98 -0.93
C HIS A 104 -4.88 -22.58 -1.92
N PRO A 105 -5.06 -23.83 -2.36
CA PRO A 105 -4.09 -24.57 -3.18
C PRO A 105 -3.70 -23.87 -4.49
N ARG A 106 -4.61 -23.07 -5.06
CA ARG A 106 -4.35 -22.27 -6.26
C ARG A 106 -3.29 -21.20 -5.99
N ILE A 107 -3.45 -20.44 -4.91
CA ILE A 107 -2.50 -19.38 -4.51
C ILE A 107 -1.14 -20.00 -4.24
N LEU A 108 -1.11 -21.13 -3.54
CA LEU A 108 0.13 -21.83 -3.21
C LEU A 108 0.87 -22.28 -4.49
N ARG A 109 0.16 -22.86 -5.47
CA ARG A 109 0.75 -23.29 -6.75
C ARG A 109 1.28 -22.12 -7.56
N GLU A 110 0.53 -21.01 -7.65
CA GLU A 110 0.95 -19.81 -8.36
C GLU A 110 2.25 -19.23 -7.74
N GLN A 111 2.32 -19.20 -6.41
CA GLN A 111 3.46 -18.61 -5.71
C GLN A 111 4.71 -19.52 -5.70
N LEU A 112 4.52 -20.83 -5.76
CA LEU A 112 5.63 -21.80 -5.86
C LEU A 112 6.08 -22.05 -7.30
N GLY A 113 5.41 -21.44 -8.29
CA GLY A 113 5.67 -21.73 -9.72
C GLY A 113 5.28 -23.16 -10.10
N ILE A 114 4.52 -23.87 -9.26
CA ILE A 114 4.06 -25.23 -9.51
C ILE A 114 2.77 -25.11 -10.34
N GLY A 115 2.87 -25.30 -11.63
CA GLY A 115 1.73 -25.20 -12.55
C GLY A 115 1.78 -23.98 -13.47
N GLU A 116 2.96 -23.44 -13.72
CA GLU A 116 3.14 -22.50 -14.82
C GLU A 116 2.71 -23.19 -16.11
N LYS A 117 1.80 -22.54 -16.86
CA LYS A 117 1.48 -22.97 -18.22
C LYS A 117 2.79 -23.16 -18.99
N PRO A 118 2.98 -24.28 -19.71
CA PRO A 118 4.18 -24.52 -20.48
C PRO A 118 4.47 -23.29 -21.37
N GLN A 119 5.73 -22.96 -21.55
CA GLN A 119 6.22 -21.76 -22.24
C GLN A 119 5.53 -21.55 -23.62
N ARG A 120 5.16 -22.66 -24.28
CA ARG A 120 4.36 -22.68 -25.53
C ARG A 120 2.95 -22.10 -25.35
N GLN A 121 2.33 -22.26 -24.18
CA GLN A 121 0.99 -21.73 -23.92
C GLN A 121 1.04 -20.22 -23.62
N ARG A 122 2.07 -19.75 -22.90
CA ARG A 122 2.33 -18.30 -22.70
C ARG A 122 2.60 -17.60 -24.03
N ALA A 123 3.41 -18.20 -24.91
CA ALA A 123 3.68 -17.66 -26.23
C ALA A 123 2.41 -17.57 -27.08
N ARG A 124 1.52 -18.57 -27.01
CA ARG A 124 0.22 -18.55 -27.71
C ARG A 124 -0.72 -17.49 -27.15
N ASP A 125 -0.79 -17.35 -25.81
CA ASP A 125 -1.64 -16.35 -25.15
C ASP A 125 -1.17 -14.92 -25.50
N ILE A 126 0.16 -14.69 -25.57
CA ILE A 126 0.76 -13.41 -26.01
C ILE A 126 0.50 -13.15 -27.49
N ALA A 127 0.67 -14.17 -28.37
CA ALA A 127 0.41 -14.05 -29.81
C ALA A 127 -1.07 -13.79 -30.07
N ALA A 128 -1.98 -14.45 -29.34
CA ALA A 128 -3.42 -14.23 -29.46
C ALA A 128 -3.82 -12.82 -29.00
N ALA A 129 -3.22 -12.30 -27.91
CA ALA A 129 -3.46 -10.94 -27.44
C ALA A 129 -2.94 -9.88 -28.43
N ALA A 130 -1.77 -10.13 -29.04
CA ALA A 130 -1.19 -9.24 -30.04
C ALA A 130 -2.05 -9.24 -31.34
N ALA A 131 -2.54 -10.39 -31.76
CA ALA A 131 -3.43 -10.51 -32.91
C ALA A 131 -4.78 -9.81 -32.69
N ALA A 132 -5.35 -9.93 -31.48
CA ALA A 132 -6.58 -9.22 -31.10
C ALA A 132 -6.39 -7.70 -31.06
N ALA A 133 -5.24 -7.23 -30.59
CA ALA A 133 -4.90 -5.81 -30.59
C ALA A 133 -4.69 -5.25 -32.02
N ALA A 134 -4.06 -6.01 -32.89
CA ALA A 134 -3.90 -5.65 -34.32
C ALA A 134 -5.25 -5.59 -35.06
N ALA A 135 -6.13 -6.55 -34.79
CA ALA A 135 -7.48 -6.56 -35.38
C ALA A 135 -8.35 -5.40 -34.90
N ALA A 136 -8.17 -4.96 -33.63
CA ALA A 136 -8.85 -3.77 -33.09
C ALA A 136 -8.33 -2.45 -33.68
N ALA A 137 -7.07 -2.41 -34.12
CA ALA A 137 -6.45 -1.23 -34.73
C ALA A 137 -6.84 -1.08 -36.23
N GLU A 138 -7.28 -2.15 -36.90
CA GLU A 138 -7.63 -2.19 -38.33
C GLU A 138 -9.14 -2.02 -38.58
N ALA A 139 -9.95 -1.82 -37.52
CA ALA A 139 -11.37 -1.53 -37.64
C ALA A 139 -11.56 -0.15 -38.29
N PRO A 140 -12.30 -0.02 -39.43
CA PRO A 140 -12.55 1.29 -40.03
C PRO A 140 -13.37 2.17 -39.08
N PRO A 141 -13.16 3.50 -39.09
CA PRO A 141 -13.88 4.41 -38.19
C PRO A 141 -15.40 4.34 -38.49
N GLU A 142 -16.19 4.15 -37.46
CA GLU A 142 -17.64 4.17 -37.53
C GLU A 142 -18.11 5.49 -38.22
N PRO A 143 -19.05 5.42 -39.18
CA PRO A 143 -19.55 6.63 -39.81
C PRO A 143 -20.26 7.50 -38.77
N PRO A 144 -20.14 8.85 -38.87
CA PRO A 144 -20.74 9.77 -37.90
C PRO A 144 -22.26 9.62 -37.89
N LYS A 145 -22.81 9.44 -36.70
CA LYS A 145 -24.27 9.36 -36.49
C LYS A 145 -24.93 10.68 -36.98
N PRO A 146 -26.04 10.63 -37.71
CA PRO A 146 -26.72 11.82 -38.22
C PRO A 146 -27.23 12.65 -37.06
N THR A 147 -26.78 13.91 -36.97
CA THR A 147 -27.28 14.91 -36.04
C THR A 147 -28.75 15.25 -36.43
N GLY A 148 -29.68 14.83 -35.59
CA GLY A 148 -31.09 15.18 -35.73
C GLY A 148 -31.34 16.70 -35.66
N PRO A 149 -32.44 17.23 -36.17
CA PRO A 149 -32.71 18.66 -36.33
C PRO A 149 -32.83 19.34 -34.95
N VAL A 150 -32.10 20.43 -34.81
CA VAL A 150 -32.14 21.34 -33.66
C VAL A 150 -33.52 22.02 -33.62
N ARG A 151 -34.40 21.59 -32.72
CA ARG A 151 -35.64 22.30 -32.41
C ARG A 151 -35.31 23.59 -31.65
N GLY A 152 -35.76 24.70 -32.18
CA GLY A 152 -35.59 26.06 -31.68
C GLY A 152 -36.02 26.18 -30.20
N ARG A 153 -35.14 26.72 -29.38
CA ARG A 153 -35.43 27.14 -28.00
C ARG A 153 -36.13 28.47 -28.01
N THR A 154 -37.41 28.42 -27.68
CA THR A 154 -38.21 29.61 -27.32
C THR A 154 -37.73 30.15 -25.97
N ILE A 155 -37.41 31.43 -25.94
CA ILE A 155 -36.96 32.13 -24.74
C ILE A 155 -38.20 32.53 -23.92
N PRO A 156 -38.36 32.17 -22.64
CA PRO A 156 -39.37 32.76 -21.79
C PRO A 156 -38.87 34.09 -21.19
N ARG A 157 -39.67 35.09 -21.35
CA ARG A 157 -39.59 36.46 -20.87
C ARG A 157 -39.51 36.54 -19.35
N ALA A 158 -38.55 37.30 -18.84
CA ALA A 158 -38.38 37.62 -17.43
C ALA A 158 -39.67 38.23 -16.79
N ARG A 159 -40.04 37.72 -15.62
CA ARG A 159 -40.90 38.42 -14.68
C ARG A 159 -40.09 38.81 -13.45
N ASN A 160 -40.16 40.10 -13.16
CA ASN A 160 -39.69 40.76 -11.95
C ASN A 160 -40.24 40.08 -10.69
N ALA A 161 -39.40 39.86 -9.71
CA ALA A 161 -39.81 39.69 -8.33
C ALA A 161 -38.81 40.39 -7.40
N GLU A 162 -39.39 41.15 -6.51
CA GLU A 162 -38.91 42.15 -5.56
C GLU A 162 -37.86 41.66 -4.56
N PRO A 163 -37.13 42.61 -3.94
CA PRO A 163 -36.10 42.27 -2.93
C PRO A 163 -36.75 42.07 -1.54
N ARG A 164 -36.45 40.96 -0.87
CA ARG A 164 -36.77 40.76 0.54
C ARG A 164 -35.62 41.19 1.45
N ARG A 165 -36.02 41.97 2.46
CA ARG A 165 -35.24 42.62 3.50
C ARG A 165 -34.50 41.63 4.43
N PRO A 166 -33.38 42.05 5.09
CA PRO A 166 -32.63 41.22 6.02
C PRO A 166 -33.26 41.16 7.40
N GLY A 167 -33.35 39.96 7.94
CA GLY A 167 -33.83 39.67 9.29
C GLY A 167 -32.66 39.61 10.29
N ARG A 168 -32.75 40.46 11.21
CA ARG A 168 -32.23 40.74 12.53
C ARG A 168 -31.47 39.63 13.25
N ALA A 169 -30.29 40.00 13.74
CA ALA A 169 -29.46 39.32 14.71
C ALA A 169 -30.23 39.01 16.02
N ALA A 170 -30.01 37.83 16.54
CA ALA A 170 -30.30 37.51 17.95
C ALA A 170 -29.02 37.02 18.64
N ASN A 171 -28.52 37.96 19.40
CA ASN A 171 -27.51 37.85 20.43
C ASN A 171 -27.99 36.93 21.60
N ARG A 172 -27.30 35.85 21.95
CA ARG A 172 -27.47 35.21 23.26
C ARG A 172 -26.11 34.82 23.84
N ARG A 173 -25.72 35.58 24.74
CA ARG A 173 -24.95 35.60 26.02
C ARG A 173 -24.40 34.25 26.50
N ARG A 174 -23.12 34.28 26.82
CA ARG A 174 -22.39 33.40 27.73
C ARG A 174 -22.93 33.51 29.15
N PRO A 175 -22.82 32.48 29.98
CA PRO A 175 -22.64 32.60 31.40
C PRO A 175 -21.26 32.17 31.88
N PRO A 176 -20.87 32.60 33.11
CA PRO A 176 -19.49 32.66 33.53
C PRO A 176 -19.04 31.45 34.36
N SER A 177 -17.72 31.33 34.45
CA SER A 177 -16.97 30.44 35.34
C SER A 177 -17.05 30.87 36.81
N ARG A 178 -17.07 29.90 37.73
CA ARG A 178 -16.39 29.88 39.03
C ARG A 178 -17.19 29.16 40.13
N PRO A 179 -16.55 28.75 41.18
CA PRO A 179 -15.11 28.68 41.58
C PRO A 179 -14.55 27.25 41.58
#